data_a2119d7be792eda658899e3b9fa95b4d
#
_entry.id   a2119d7be792eda658899e3b9fa95b4d
#
_cell.length_a   1.000
_cell.length_b   1.000
_cell.length_c   1.000
_cell.angle_alpha   90.00
_cell.angle_beta   90.00
_cell.angle_gamma   90.00
#
_symmetry.space_group_name_H-M   'P 1'
#
loop_
_entity.id
_entity.type
_entity.pdbx_description
1 polymer ?
#
loop_
_entity_poly.entity_id
_entity_poly.type
_entity_poly.pdbx_seq_one_letter_code
_entity_poly.pdbx_strand_id
1 'polypeptide(L)'
;RVEADPSYAQGLLAKAERIIFAANPPPRISTDPAWYQCRMCDHAPVCHADAPDASAPEINCRTCLHATPVDGGWHCARHDRRLTEADQRAACAMHLFIPSLVPGQQVDAGEDWVEYEFASGNRWRDTGRTKYANTF
;
A
#
# COMPACT_ATOMS: atom_id res chain seq x y z
N ARG A 1 -15.03 -27.64 -20.13
CA ARG A 1 -14.13 -28.07 -19.06
C ARG A 1 -12.73 -27.61 -19.48
N VAL A 2 -12.07 -26.76 -18.70
CA VAL A 2 -10.72 -26.31 -18.99
C VAL A 2 -9.78 -27.31 -18.33
N GLU A 3 -8.81 -27.81 -19.08
CA GLU A 3 -7.79 -28.73 -18.58
C GLU A 3 -6.77 -27.94 -17.74
N ALA A 4 -6.37 -28.49 -16.60
CA ALA A 4 -5.39 -27.84 -15.73
C ALA A 4 -4.02 -27.89 -16.39
N ASP A 5 -3.32 -26.76 -16.45
CA ASP A 5 -1.92 -26.65 -16.90
C ASP A 5 -1.00 -26.39 -15.69
N PRO A 6 -0.36 -27.45 -15.16
CA PRO A 6 0.54 -27.30 -14.01
C PRO A 6 1.78 -26.47 -14.33
N SER A 7 2.25 -26.50 -15.58
CA SER A 7 3.43 -25.71 -16.01
C SER A 7 3.14 -24.21 -15.99
N TYR A 8 1.97 -23.84 -16.51
CA TYR A 8 1.48 -22.46 -16.46
C TYR A 8 1.31 -21.98 -15.00
N ALA A 9 0.71 -22.80 -14.15
CA ALA A 9 0.53 -22.48 -12.73
C ALA A 9 1.85 -22.27 -12.00
N GLN A 10 2.84 -23.13 -12.24
CA GLN A 10 4.21 -22.95 -11.69
C GLN A 10 4.85 -21.65 -12.18
N GLY A 11 4.67 -21.30 -13.45
CA GLY A 11 5.15 -20.04 -14.02
C GLY A 11 4.55 -18.81 -13.32
N LEU A 12 3.24 -18.86 -12.98
CA LEU A 12 2.57 -17.80 -12.22
C LEU A 12 3.08 -17.69 -10.79
N LEU A 13 3.32 -18.81 -10.12
CA LEU A 13 3.90 -18.82 -8.76
C LEU A 13 5.30 -18.22 -8.74
N ALA A 14 6.17 -18.62 -9.67
CA ALA A 14 7.51 -18.06 -9.80
C ALA A 14 7.51 -16.56 -10.15
N LYS A 15 6.52 -16.10 -10.93
CA LYS A 15 6.31 -14.67 -11.18
C LYS A 15 5.88 -13.93 -9.91
N ALA A 16 4.94 -14.46 -9.16
CA ALA A 16 4.48 -13.88 -7.91
C ALA A 16 5.62 -13.76 -6.90
N GLU A 17 6.41 -14.82 -6.72
CA GLU A 17 7.58 -14.84 -5.86
C GLU A 17 8.59 -13.73 -6.21
N ARG A 18 8.92 -13.58 -7.48
CA ARG A 18 9.82 -12.51 -7.95
C ARG A 18 9.28 -11.11 -7.65
N ILE A 19 7.96 -10.91 -7.73
CA ILE A 19 7.33 -9.61 -7.43
C ILE A 19 7.35 -9.34 -5.93
N ILE A 20 7.01 -10.34 -5.11
CA ILE A 20 6.93 -10.21 -3.64
C ILE A 20 8.30 -9.90 -3.03
N PHE A 21 9.36 -10.54 -3.53
CA PHE A 21 10.72 -10.37 -3.01
C PHE A 21 11.57 -9.34 -3.75
N ALA A 22 11.00 -8.63 -4.73
CA ALA A 22 11.71 -7.59 -5.44
C ALA A 22 11.97 -6.38 -4.53
N ALA A 23 13.22 -5.96 -4.42
CA ALA A 23 13.60 -4.78 -3.67
C ALA A 23 13.12 -3.47 -4.34
N ASN A 24 12.89 -3.51 -5.64
CA ASN A 24 12.39 -2.38 -6.44
C ASN A 24 11.23 -2.85 -7.32
N PRO A 25 10.28 -1.97 -7.63
CA PRO A 25 9.23 -2.30 -8.58
C PRO A 25 9.81 -2.63 -9.96
N PRO A 26 9.16 -3.55 -10.71
CA PRO A 26 9.60 -3.87 -12.07
C PRO A 26 9.50 -2.61 -12.97
N PRO A 27 10.29 -2.56 -14.06
CA PRO A 27 10.17 -1.46 -15.00
C PRO A 27 8.77 -1.40 -15.59
N ARG A 28 8.32 -0.20 -15.90
CA ARG A 28 7.03 0.03 -16.58
C ARG A 28 7.00 -0.70 -17.92
N ILE A 29 5.84 -1.20 -18.31
CA ILE A 29 5.65 -1.85 -19.61
C ILE A 29 5.78 -0.86 -20.77
N SER A 30 5.56 0.43 -20.53
CA SER A 30 5.80 1.53 -21.45
C SER A 30 6.06 2.81 -20.66
N THR A 31 6.88 3.69 -21.20
CA THR A 31 7.06 5.06 -20.71
C THR A 31 6.02 6.03 -21.26
N ASP A 32 5.28 5.63 -22.31
CA ASP A 32 4.21 6.41 -22.91
C ASP A 32 2.86 6.06 -22.26
N PRO A 33 2.23 6.99 -21.50
CA PRO A 33 0.92 6.77 -20.90
C PRO A 33 -0.20 6.61 -21.93
N ALA A 34 0.01 7.09 -23.18
CA ALA A 34 -0.96 6.96 -24.27
C ALA A 34 -0.93 5.57 -24.93
N TRP A 35 0.07 4.74 -24.63
CA TRP A 35 0.14 3.39 -25.19
C TRP A 35 -1.10 2.57 -24.82
N TYR A 36 -1.59 1.77 -25.76
CA TYR A 36 -2.93 1.20 -25.67
C TYR A 36 -3.17 0.37 -24.38
N GLN A 37 -2.18 -0.39 -23.90
CA GLN A 37 -2.34 -1.15 -22.66
C GLN A 37 -2.32 -0.24 -21.42
N CYS A 38 -1.55 0.85 -21.42
CA CYS A 38 -1.54 1.83 -20.34
C CYS A 38 -2.89 2.57 -20.26
N ARG A 39 -3.47 2.95 -21.40
CA ARG A 39 -4.79 3.60 -21.46
C ARG A 39 -5.93 2.74 -20.91
N MET A 40 -5.80 1.41 -20.97
CA MET A 40 -6.79 0.46 -20.47
C MET A 40 -6.45 -0.06 -19.06
N CYS A 41 -5.40 0.45 -18.44
CA CYS A 41 -4.93 -0.01 -17.13
C CYS A 41 -5.47 0.90 -16.02
N ASP A 42 -6.18 0.33 -15.07
CA ASP A 42 -6.72 1.06 -13.91
C ASP A 42 -5.62 1.65 -13.01
N HIS A 43 -4.39 1.13 -13.12
CA HIS A 43 -3.23 1.62 -12.37
C HIS A 43 -2.39 2.66 -13.14
N ALA A 44 -2.80 3.06 -14.35
CA ALA A 44 -2.07 4.04 -15.14
C ALA A 44 -1.80 5.36 -14.40
N PRO A 45 -2.75 5.94 -13.62
CA PRO A 45 -2.51 7.17 -12.87
C PRO A 45 -1.37 7.04 -11.85
N VAL A 46 -1.26 5.90 -11.18
CA VAL A 46 -0.17 5.61 -10.21
C VAL A 46 1.14 5.35 -10.95
N CYS A 47 1.07 4.59 -12.04
CA CYS A 47 2.25 4.18 -12.80
C CYS A 47 2.92 5.34 -13.54
N HIS A 48 2.14 6.28 -14.07
CA HIS A 48 2.61 7.42 -14.89
C HIS A 48 2.55 8.77 -14.17
N ALA A 49 2.35 8.79 -12.87
CA ALA A 49 2.52 10.00 -12.08
C ALA A 49 3.97 10.47 -12.16
N ASP A 50 4.20 11.62 -12.83
CA ASP A 50 5.53 12.21 -13.03
C ASP A 50 6.08 12.93 -11.79
N ALA A 51 5.26 13.13 -10.82
CA ALA A 51 5.61 13.50 -9.46
C ALA A 51 4.65 12.76 -8.54
N PRO A 52 5.03 12.49 -7.32
CA PRO A 52 4.07 12.09 -6.34
C PRO A 52 3.15 13.29 -6.04
N ASP A 53 2.16 13.53 -6.86
CA ASP A 53 0.85 13.79 -6.29
C ASP A 53 0.54 12.47 -5.58
N ALA A 54 1.30 12.25 -4.51
CA ALA A 54 1.17 11.09 -3.69
C ALA A 54 -0.18 11.25 -3.02
N SER A 55 -1.20 10.84 -3.76
CA SER A 55 -2.52 10.64 -3.18
C SER A 55 -2.26 9.78 -1.95
N ALA A 56 -2.62 10.28 -0.80
CA ALA A 56 -2.46 9.56 0.45
C ALA A 56 -2.92 8.13 0.24
N PRO A 57 -2.20 7.14 0.73
CA PRO A 57 -2.61 5.75 0.59
C PRO A 57 -4.03 5.60 1.11
N GLU A 58 -4.81 4.74 0.48
CA GLU A 58 -6.17 4.46 0.95
C GLU A 58 -6.14 4.04 2.43
N ILE A 59 -7.02 4.64 3.24
CA ILE A 59 -7.10 4.34 4.68
C ILE A 59 -7.89 3.06 4.87
N ASN A 60 -7.19 1.96 5.09
CA ASN A 60 -7.74 0.65 5.40
C ASN A 60 -6.74 -0.16 6.24
N CYS A 61 -7.14 -1.32 6.79
CA CYS A 61 -6.23 -2.10 7.63
C CYS A 61 -5.01 -2.65 6.88
N ARG A 62 -5.05 -2.78 5.55
CA ARG A 62 -3.91 -3.27 4.76
C ARG A 62 -2.81 -2.24 4.59
N THR A 63 -3.12 -0.96 4.80
CA THR A 63 -2.16 0.15 4.82
C THR A 63 -1.78 0.56 6.25
N CYS A 64 -2.27 -0.20 7.25
CA CYS A 64 -2.08 0.08 8.67
C CYS A 64 -0.85 -0.63 9.24
N LEU A 65 0.00 0.12 9.96
CA LEU A 65 1.17 -0.39 10.67
C LEU A 65 0.84 -1.52 11.67
N HIS A 66 -0.35 -1.50 12.27
CA HIS A 66 -0.77 -2.48 13.27
C HIS A 66 -1.37 -3.76 12.67
N ALA A 67 -1.59 -3.82 11.37
CA ALA A 67 -2.21 -4.97 10.73
C ALA A 67 -1.16 -5.84 10.03
N THR A 68 -1.18 -7.13 10.31
CA THR A 68 -0.24 -8.11 9.77
C THR A 68 -1.00 -9.23 9.06
N PRO A 69 -0.58 -9.66 7.88
CA PRO A 69 -1.13 -10.84 7.23
C PRO A 69 -0.81 -12.09 8.06
N VAL A 70 -1.81 -12.95 8.22
CA VAL A 70 -1.71 -14.24 8.87
C VAL A 70 -2.36 -15.31 8.01
N ASP A 71 -2.15 -16.58 8.31
CA ASP A 71 -2.78 -17.66 7.53
C ASP A 71 -4.31 -17.48 7.47
N GLY A 72 -4.83 -17.42 6.25
CA GLY A 72 -6.24 -17.22 5.94
C GLY A 72 -6.82 -15.85 6.34
N GLY A 73 -6.02 -14.81 6.54
CA GLY A 73 -6.56 -13.48 6.84
C GLY A 73 -5.56 -12.44 7.34
N TRP A 74 -6.05 -11.55 8.20
CA TRP A 74 -5.29 -10.47 8.79
C TRP A 74 -5.52 -10.40 10.30
N HIS A 75 -4.48 -10.03 11.05
CA HIS A 75 -4.52 -9.80 12.49
C HIS A 75 -4.14 -8.36 12.81
N CYS A 76 -4.83 -7.76 13.75
CA CYS A 76 -4.53 -6.41 14.24
C CYS A 76 -3.83 -6.51 15.59
N ALA A 77 -2.57 -6.13 15.68
CA ALA A 77 -1.81 -6.12 16.93
C ALA A 77 -2.34 -5.08 17.93
N ARG A 78 -2.89 -3.95 17.46
CA ARG A 78 -3.45 -2.91 18.32
C ARG A 78 -4.70 -3.36 19.09
N HIS A 79 -5.54 -4.16 18.45
CA HIS A 79 -6.79 -4.67 19.03
C HIS A 79 -6.71 -6.14 19.42
N ASP A 80 -5.56 -6.77 19.22
CA ASP A 80 -5.28 -8.18 19.46
C ASP A 80 -6.39 -9.11 18.92
N ARG A 81 -6.77 -8.94 17.65
CA ARG A 81 -7.83 -9.73 17.04
C ARG A 81 -7.65 -9.97 15.54
N ARG A 82 -8.24 -11.04 15.06
CA ARG A 82 -8.43 -11.26 13.62
C ARG A 82 -9.39 -10.21 13.05
N LEU A 83 -9.07 -9.75 11.85
CA LEU A 83 -9.87 -8.77 11.11
C LEU A 83 -10.80 -9.48 10.14
N THR A 84 -12.08 -9.16 10.20
CA THR A 84 -13.03 -9.51 9.16
C THR A 84 -12.73 -8.71 7.88
N GLU A 85 -13.31 -9.11 6.75
CA GLU A 85 -13.17 -8.32 5.50
C GLU A 85 -13.72 -6.90 5.65
N ALA A 86 -14.82 -6.74 6.36
CA ALA A 86 -15.41 -5.43 6.65
C ALA A 86 -14.47 -4.57 7.51
N ASP A 87 -13.87 -5.14 8.57
CA ASP A 87 -12.87 -4.42 9.37
C ASP A 87 -11.68 -3.96 8.53
N GLN A 88 -11.19 -4.83 7.65
CA GLN A 88 -10.03 -4.52 6.81
C GLN A 88 -10.31 -3.32 5.90
N ARG A 89 -11.52 -3.19 5.37
CA ARG A 89 -11.92 -2.09 4.48
C ARG A 89 -12.23 -0.79 5.23
N ALA A 90 -12.84 -0.90 6.40
CA ALA A 90 -13.32 0.28 7.16
C ALA A 90 -12.18 1.03 7.85
N ALA A 91 -11.10 0.37 8.21
CA ALA A 91 -10.07 0.88 9.13
C ALA A 91 -10.66 1.30 10.50
N CYS A 92 -9.87 1.91 11.35
CA CYS A 92 -10.32 2.43 12.65
C CYS A 92 -9.58 3.73 12.98
N ALA A 93 -10.05 4.43 14.03
CA ALA A 93 -9.45 5.70 14.48
C ALA A 93 -7.98 5.57 14.95
N MET A 94 -7.50 4.35 15.21
CA MET A 94 -6.12 4.08 15.62
C MET A 94 -5.21 3.68 14.45
N HIS A 95 -5.69 3.85 13.21
CA HIS A 95 -4.90 3.54 12.04
C HIS A 95 -3.66 4.44 11.97
N LEU A 96 -2.47 3.85 11.83
CA LEU A 96 -1.23 4.53 11.45
C LEU A 96 -0.75 3.95 10.13
N PHE A 97 -0.28 4.78 9.21
CA PHE A 97 0.22 4.29 7.93
C PHE A 97 1.50 3.46 8.11
N ILE A 98 1.65 2.42 7.30
CA ILE A 98 2.94 1.76 7.11
C ILE A 98 3.92 2.82 6.56
N PRO A 99 5.07 3.08 7.22
CA PRO A 99 5.96 4.18 6.85
C PRO A 99 6.41 4.18 5.40
N SER A 100 6.63 3.00 4.80
CA SER A 100 7.05 2.89 3.40
C SER A 100 5.97 3.31 2.38
N LEU A 101 4.73 3.50 2.79
CA LEU A 101 3.64 3.99 1.95
C LEU A 101 3.50 5.51 1.97
N VAL A 102 4.14 6.19 2.93
CA VAL A 102 4.10 7.64 3.05
C VAL A 102 5.25 8.24 2.23
N PRO A 103 5.02 9.26 1.38
CA PRO A 103 6.07 9.87 0.56
C PRO A 103 7.02 10.80 1.34
N GLY A 104 7.13 10.61 2.64
CA GLY A 104 8.02 11.33 3.56
C GLY A 104 8.97 10.39 4.27
N GLN A 105 10.07 10.94 4.75
CA GLN A 105 10.98 10.21 5.62
C GLN A 105 10.45 10.23 7.06
N GLN A 106 10.34 9.08 7.69
CA GLN A 106 10.04 9.01 9.12
C GLN A 106 11.18 9.66 9.91
N VAL A 107 10.85 10.65 10.74
CA VAL A 107 11.81 11.39 11.55
C VAL A 107 11.63 11.15 13.04
N ASP A 108 10.41 10.81 13.47
CA ASP A 108 10.12 10.51 14.87
C ASP A 108 8.88 9.60 14.99
N ALA A 109 8.69 8.93 16.14
CA ALA A 109 7.55 8.08 16.40
C ALA A 109 7.29 7.95 17.89
N GLY A 110 6.01 7.76 18.25
CA GLY A 110 5.56 7.39 19.58
C GLY A 110 4.61 6.20 19.52
N GLU A 111 3.97 5.87 20.63
CA GLU A 111 3.05 4.73 20.70
C GLU A 111 1.86 4.87 19.75
N ASP A 112 1.30 6.08 19.61
CA ASP A 112 0.07 6.37 18.87
C ASP A 112 0.28 7.36 17.73
N TRP A 113 1.51 7.61 17.30
CA TRP A 113 1.81 8.56 16.23
C TRP A 113 3.13 8.26 15.54
N VAL A 114 3.23 8.71 14.28
CA VAL A 114 4.47 8.71 13.49
C VAL A 114 4.62 10.09 12.84
N GLU A 115 5.81 10.67 12.89
CA GLU A 115 6.12 11.96 12.26
C GLU A 115 6.96 11.76 11.01
N TYR A 116 6.58 12.42 9.95
CA TYR A 116 7.24 12.37 8.65
C TYR A 116 7.70 13.76 8.23
N GLU A 117 8.88 13.82 7.59
CA GLU A 117 9.39 15.00 6.92
C GLU A 117 9.36 14.76 5.40
N PHE A 118 8.72 15.66 4.66
CA PHE A 118 8.61 15.62 3.21
C PHE A 118 9.77 16.32 2.52
N ALA A 119 9.97 16.07 1.23
CA ALA A 119 10.99 16.73 0.42
C ALA A 119 10.87 18.28 0.41
N SER A 120 9.68 18.81 0.67
CA SER A 120 9.41 20.25 0.84
C SER A 120 9.96 20.82 2.16
N GLY A 121 10.44 19.99 3.09
CA GLY A 121 10.80 20.36 4.45
C GLY A 121 9.61 20.46 5.41
N ASN A 122 8.41 20.26 4.94
CA ASN A 122 7.22 20.22 5.81
C ASN A 122 7.20 18.95 6.65
N ARG A 123 6.66 19.04 7.85
CA ARG A 123 6.45 17.88 8.72
C ARG A 123 4.97 17.61 8.92
N TRP A 124 4.65 16.35 8.96
CA TRP A 124 3.29 15.88 9.23
C TRP A 124 3.32 14.73 10.25
N ARG A 125 2.41 14.80 11.20
CA ARG A 125 2.27 13.77 12.24
C ARG A 125 1.00 12.95 12.00
N ASP A 126 1.19 11.68 11.69
CA ASP A 126 0.13 10.70 11.62
C ASP A 126 -0.28 10.27 13.03
N THR A 127 -1.49 10.64 13.46
CA THR A 127 -2.02 10.33 14.80
C THR A 127 -3.25 9.44 14.74
N GLY A 128 -3.56 8.88 13.57
CA GLY A 128 -4.77 8.09 13.35
C GLY A 128 -6.06 8.89 13.35
N ARG A 129 -6.21 9.87 14.21
CA ARG A 129 -7.44 10.66 14.36
C ARG A 129 -7.63 11.78 13.34
N THR A 130 -6.55 12.26 12.74
CA THR A 130 -6.55 13.46 11.88
C THR A 130 -6.67 13.17 10.39
N LYS A 131 -6.77 11.91 9.98
CA LYS A 131 -6.71 11.51 8.55
C LYS A 131 -7.87 11.99 7.70
N TYR A 132 -8.97 12.35 8.32
CA TYR A 132 -10.14 12.82 7.59
C TYR A 132 -10.12 14.33 7.32
N ALA A 133 -9.16 15.06 7.86
CA ALA A 133 -9.14 16.52 7.81
C ALA A 133 -8.02 17.11 6.92
N ASN A 134 -6.97 16.36 6.60
CA ASN A 134 -5.85 16.92 5.84
C ASN A 134 -5.26 15.89 4.89
N THR A 135 -5.49 16.10 3.63
CA THR A 135 -4.58 15.78 2.54
C THR A 135 -3.22 16.46 2.78
N PHE A 136 -2.16 15.74 2.45
CA PHE A 136 -0.77 16.22 2.44
C PHE A 136 -0.59 17.55 1.70
#